data_e3a52c0ffcce80e10944bc5ed6347d3e
#
_entry.id   e3a52c0ffcce80e10944bc5ed6347d3e
#
_cell.length_a   1.000
_cell.length_b   1.000
_cell.length_c   1.000
_cell.angle_alpha   90.00
_cell.angle_beta   90.00
_cell.angle_gamma   90.00
#
_symmetry.space_group_name_H-M   'P 1'
#
loop_
_entity.id
_entity.type
_entity.pdbx_description
1 polymer ?
#
loop_
_entity_poly.entity_id
_entity_poly.type
_entity_poly.pdbx_seq_one_letter_code
_entity_poly.pdbx_strand_id
1 'polypeptide(L)'
;MLMLTEEEVYNGAKRWLRKNGFSVLAGQPARGVDHLPVIEIKQPTGDKGSRDAYKPDLVAYKDEKFYIVECKPSFDYGDLEKINDVLCSTERKANFFTELSQYQLLTRVKYIRGFDDFCNAVEGILAFSGMWGPDCNLHQLLVQDWKGKALFK
;
A
#
# COMPACT_ATOMS: atom_id res chain seq x y z
N MET A 1 -24.59 1.02 9.20
CA MET A 1 -23.32 0.84 8.52
C MET A 1 -22.45 2.05 8.78
N LEU A 2 -21.34 1.87 9.47
CA LEU A 2 -20.51 2.97 9.92
C LEU A 2 -19.49 3.37 8.87
N MET A 3 -19.52 4.62 8.45
CA MET A 3 -18.49 5.18 7.57
C MET A 3 -17.42 5.84 8.42
N LEU A 4 -16.18 5.46 8.18
CA LEU A 4 -15.03 6.01 8.86
C LEU A 4 -14.41 7.14 8.03
N THR A 5 -13.66 8.02 8.68
CA THR A 5 -12.86 9.00 7.97
C THR A 5 -11.64 8.31 7.34
N GLU A 6 -10.99 8.98 6.40
CA GLU A 6 -9.78 8.43 5.79
C GLU A 6 -8.69 8.15 6.84
N GLU A 7 -8.54 9.05 7.81
CA GLU A 7 -7.59 8.87 8.89
C GLU A 7 -7.93 7.65 9.75
N GLU A 8 -9.21 7.44 10.06
CA GLU A 8 -9.63 6.26 10.82
C GLU A 8 -9.40 4.98 10.04
N VAL A 9 -9.66 4.98 8.72
CA VAL A 9 -9.38 3.84 7.87
C VAL A 9 -7.88 3.55 7.84
N TYR A 10 -7.07 4.58 7.67
CA TYR A 10 -5.60 4.44 7.68
C TYR A 10 -5.11 3.81 8.99
N ASN A 11 -5.55 4.34 10.11
CA ASN A 11 -5.14 3.82 11.41
C ASN A 11 -5.63 2.40 11.65
N GLY A 12 -6.87 2.12 11.29
CA GLY A 12 -7.44 0.78 11.41
C GLY A 12 -6.72 -0.23 10.53
N ALA A 13 -6.46 0.13 9.28
CA ALA A 13 -5.74 -0.73 8.34
C ALA A 13 -4.32 -1.02 8.84
N LYS A 14 -3.59 0.01 9.27
CA LYS A 14 -2.23 -0.16 9.77
C LYS A 14 -2.18 -1.10 10.98
N ARG A 15 -3.10 -0.93 11.91
CA ARG A 15 -3.16 -1.78 13.10
C ARG A 15 -3.56 -3.21 12.76
N TRP A 16 -4.54 -3.37 11.87
CA TRP A 16 -4.93 -4.70 11.43
C TRP A 16 -3.77 -5.44 10.75
N LEU A 17 -3.06 -4.76 9.87
CA LEU A 17 -1.91 -5.35 9.18
C LEU A 17 -0.87 -5.85 10.18
N ARG A 18 -0.52 -5.03 11.16
CA ARG A 18 0.46 -5.41 12.18
C ARG A 18 -0.03 -6.59 13.03
N LYS A 19 -1.29 -6.61 13.40
CA LYS A 19 -1.88 -7.71 14.18
C LYS A 19 -1.90 -9.03 13.40
N ASN A 20 -1.92 -8.97 12.08
CA ASN A 20 -2.04 -10.13 11.22
C ASN A 20 -0.73 -10.52 10.55
N GLY A 21 0.38 -10.12 11.14
CA GLY A 21 1.70 -10.58 10.74
C GLY A 21 2.35 -9.82 9.61
N PHE A 22 1.76 -8.71 9.16
CA PHE A 22 2.39 -7.86 8.16
C PHE A 22 3.40 -6.93 8.83
N SER A 23 4.54 -6.72 8.16
CA SER A 23 5.46 -5.64 8.52
C SER A 23 5.04 -4.40 7.74
N VAL A 24 4.69 -3.33 8.44
CA VAL A 24 4.35 -2.05 7.80
C VAL A 24 5.64 -1.29 7.58
N LEU A 25 6.01 -1.10 6.32
CA LEU A 25 7.32 -0.57 5.92
C LEU A 25 7.31 0.92 5.66
N ALA A 26 6.21 1.44 5.14
CA ALA A 26 6.10 2.85 4.75
C ALA A 26 4.66 3.31 4.90
N GLY A 27 4.47 4.62 5.06
CA GLY A 27 3.14 5.18 5.16
C GLY A 27 3.12 6.67 4.88
N GLN A 28 1.96 7.14 4.45
CA GLN A 28 1.70 8.56 4.27
C GLN A 28 0.31 8.84 4.81
N PRO A 29 0.18 9.20 6.08
CA PRO A 29 -1.12 9.45 6.68
C PRO A 29 -1.77 10.70 6.07
N ALA A 30 -3.10 10.73 6.08
CA ALA A 30 -3.86 11.87 5.58
C ALA A 30 -3.55 13.13 6.40
N ARG A 31 -3.21 12.96 7.67
CA ARG A 31 -2.86 14.04 8.58
C ARG A 31 -1.77 13.60 9.52
N GLY A 32 -1.05 14.60 10.01
CA GLY A 32 -0.13 14.43 11.12
C GLY A 32 1.13 13.70 10.75
N VAL A 33 1.77 13.21 11.78
CA VAL A 33 3.12 12.66 11.70
C VAL A 33 3.06 11.16 11.90
N ASP A 34 3.66 10.43 10.98
CA ASP A 34 3.99 9.04 11.18
C ASP A 34 5.51 8.92 11.06
N HIS A 35 6.10 8.00 11.79
CA HIS A 35 7.55 7.80 11.73
C HIS A 35 7.97 6.90 10.57
N LEU A 36 7.03 6.45 9.79
CA LEU A 36 7.30 5.62 8.63
C LEU A 36 7.80 6.49 7.46
N PRO A 37 8.73 5.98 6.66
CA PRO A 37 9.14 6.71 5.46
C PRO A 37 8.00 6.77 4.46
N VAL A 38 8.02 7.80 3.61
CA VAL A 38 7.09 7.93 2.47
C VAL A 38 7.79 7.38 1.25
N ILE A 39 7.15 6.42 0.57
CA ILE A 39 7.67 5.86 -0.67
C ILE A 39 7.08 6.62 -1.84
N GLU A 40 7.95 7.06 -2.77
CA GLU A 40 7.55 7.78 -3.98
C GLU A 40 7.87 6.93 -5.20
N ILE A 41 6.82 6.41 -5.84
CA ILE A 41 6.98 5.60 -7.06
C ILE A 41 6.89 6.53 -8.25
N LYS A 42 8.03 6.79 -8.89
CA LYS A 42 8.11 7.75 -9.99
C LYS A 42 7.44 7.23 -11.25
N GLN A 43 7.01 8.16 -12.10
CA GLN A 43 6.42 7.85 -13.39
C GLN A 43 7.47 7.23 -14.34
N PRO A 44 7.04 6.40 -15.31
CA PRO A 44 7.97 5.68 -16.18
C PRO A 44 8.84 6.55 -17.06
N THR A 45 8.31 7.59 -17.61
CA THR A 45 8.94 8.33 -18.72
C THR A 45 9.91 9.41 -18.27
N GLY A 46 10.59 9.22 -17.14
CA GLY A 46 11.63 10.14 -16.72
C GLY A 46 11.15 11.50 -16.29
N ASP A 47 9.98 11.58 -15.73
CA ASP A 47 9.48 12.82 -15.17
C ASP A 47 10.46 13.38 -14.16
N LYS A 48 10.66 14.68 -14.26
CA LYS A 48 11.65 15.36 -13.43
C LYS A 48 11.07 15.61 -12.04
N GLY A 49 11.69 15.05 -11.03
CA GLY A 49 11.31 15.23 -9.64
C GLY A 49 10.16 14.34 -9.20
N SER A 50 9.59 14.64 -8.05
CA SER A 50 8.56 13.84 -7.41
C SER A 50 7.14 14.37 -7.65
N ARG A 51 6.98 15.32 -8.56
CA ARG A 51 5.72 16.04 -8.75
C ARG A 51 4.55 15.13 -9.07
N ASP A 52 4.76 14.13 -9.94
CA ASP A 52 3.73 13.20 -10.36
C ASP A 52 3.98 11.79 -9.82
N ALA A 53 4.84 11.68 -8.82
CA ALA A 53 5.12 10.39 -8.20
C ALA A 53 3.92 9.91 -7.41
N TYR A 54 3.67 8.61 -7.48
CA TYR A 54 2.64 7.97 -6.69
C TYR A 54 3.18 7.68 -5.29
N LYS A 55 2.47 8.12 -4.28
CA LYS A 55 2.83 7.91 -2.87
C LYS A 55 1.77 7.03 -2.22
N PRO A 56 2.01 5.71 -2.10
CA PRO A 56 1.05 4.83 -1.44
C PRO A 56 0.76 5.26 -0.01
N ASP A 57 -0.48 5.10 0.42
CA ASP A 57 -0.85 5.38 1.80
C ASP A 57 -0.09 4.48 2.76
N LEU A 58 0.03 3.19 2.44
CA LEU A 58 0.83 2.24 3.21
C LEU A 58 1.55 1.29 2.26
N VAL A 59 2.70 0.79 2.71
CA VAL A 59 3.39 -0.33 2.09
C VAL A 59 3.64 -1.37 3.17
N ALA A 60 3.26 -2.62 2.90
CA ALA A 60 3.39 -3.70 3.85
C ALA A 60 4.05 -4.92 3.22
N TYR A 61 4.55 -5.79 4.06
CA TYR A 61 5.23 -7.03 3.63
C TYR A 61 4.75 -8.20 4.47
N LYS A 62 4.46 -9.32 3.81
CA LYS A 62 4.17 -10.58 4.49
C LYS A 62 4.43 -11.74 3.54
N ASP A 63 5.10 -12.78 4.03
CA ASP A 63 5.31 -14.04 3.30
C ASP A 63 5.86 -13.80 1.89
N GLU A 64 6.92 -13.00 1.81
CA GLU A 64 7.65 -12.69 0.57
C GLU A 64 6.86 -11.89 -0.45
N LYS A 65 5.75 -11.25 -0.03
CA LYS A 65 4.96 -10.36 -0.89
C LYS A 65 4.95 -8.95 -0.34
N PHE A 66 5.00 -7.99 -1.27
CA PHE A 66 4.92 -6.57 -0.96
C PHE A 66 3.54 -6.05 -1.36
N TYR A 67 2.89 -5.35 -0.46
CA TYR A 67 1.54 -4.86 -0.67
C TYR A 67 1.51 -3.35 -0.71
N ILE A 68 0.94 -2.81 -1.78
CA ILE A 68 0.62 -1.38 -1.87
C ILE A 68 -0.80 -1.24 -1.35
N VAL A 69 -1.01 -0.38 -0.36
CA VAL A 69 -2.30 -0.21 0.30
C VAL A 69 -2.78 1.23 0.11
N GLU A 70 -4.02 1.39 -0.36
CA GLU A 70 -4.68 2.68 -0.43
C GLU A 70 -5.87 2.70 0.53
N CYS A 71 -6.04 3.83 1.22
CA CYS A 71 -7.05 3.98 2.26
C CYS A 71 -8.03 5.10 1.89
N LYS A 72 -9.33 4.79 1.89
CA LYS A 72 -10.42 5.74 1.63
C LYS A 72 -11.60 5.45 2.53
N PRO A 73 -12.49 6.43 2.75
CA PRO A 73 -13.71 6.14 3.53
C PRO A 73 -14.57 5.04 2.90
N SER A 74 -14.62 4.98 1.56
CA SER A 74 -15.37 3.96 0.83
C SER A 74 -14.56 3.46 -0.36
N PHE A 75 -15.03 2.38 -1.00
CA PHE A 75 -14.36 1.83 -2.19
C PHE A 75 -14.19 2.94 -3.25
N ASP A 76 -13.02 2.99 -3.86
CA ASP A 76 -12.65 4.04 -4.80
C ASP A 76 -11.96 3.44 -6.03
N TYR A 77 -12.59 3.61 -7.20
CA TYR A 77 -12.01 3.12 -8.46
C TYR A 77 -10.70 3.81 -8.82
N GLY A 78 -10.52 5.07 -8.41
CA GLY A 78 -9.28 5.79 -8.66
C GLY A 78 -8.10 5.13 -7.96
N ASP A 79 -8.30 4.62 -6.75
CA ASP A 79 -7.25 3.92 -6.01
C ASP A 79 -6.96 2.56 -6.65
N LEU A 80 -7.98 1.86 -7.14
CA LEU A 80 -7.81 0.62 -7.88
C LEU A 80 -6.91 0.85 -9.10
N GLU A 81 -7.18 1.92 -9.86
CA GLU A 81 -6.39 2.26 -11.05
C GLU A 81 -4.95 2.61 -10.68
N LYS A 82 -4.74 3.39 -9.62
CA LYS A 82 -3.39 3.78 -9.18
C LYS A 82 -2.54 2.55 -8.87
N ILE A 83 -3.08 1.61 -8.13
CA ILE A 83 -2.35 0.40 -7.79
C ILE A 83 -2.10 -0.44 -9.04
N ASN A 84 -3.11 -0.62 -9.87
CA ASN A 84 -2.97 -1.41 -11.09
C ASN A 84 -1.96 -0.81 -12.07
N ASP A 85 -1.84 0.51 -12.12
CA ASP A 85 -0.82 1.16 -12.94
C ASP A 85 0.59 0.72 -12.53
N VAL A 86 0.82 0.50 -11.25
CA VAL A 86 2.10 -0.03 -10.78
C VAL A 86 2.21 -1.52 -11.13
N LEU A 87 1.18 -2.30 -10.82
CA LEU A 87 1.20 -3.76 -11.02
C LEU A 87 1.40 -4.15 -12.48
N CYS A 88 0.92 -3.33 -13.40
CA CYS A 88 1.00 -3.60 -14.84
C CYS A 88 2.23 -2.98 -15.51
N SER A 89 3.12 -2.33 -14.75
CA SER A 89 4.29 -1.64 -15.32
C SER A 89 5.57 -2.15 -14.69
N THR A 90 6.40 -2.80 -15.48
CA THR A 90 7.72 -3.25 -15.04
C THR A 90 8.59 -2.07 -14.58
N GLU A 91 8.51 -0.95 -15.30
CA GLU A 91 9.30 0.24 -14.98
C GLU A 91 8.85 0.86 -13.64
N ARG A 92 7.55 0.93 -13.38
CA ARG A 92 7.07 1.43 -12.10
C ARG A 92 7.41 0.49 -10.94
N LYS A 93 7.37 -0.81 -11.17
CA LYS A 93 7.83 -1.79 -10.17
C LYS A 93 9.33 -1.62 -9.91
N ALA A 94 10.12 -1.31 -10.95
CA ALA A 94 11.54 -1.03 -10.77
C ALA A 94 11.75 0.21 -9.92
N ASN A 95 10.98 1.27 -10.16
CA ASN A 95 11.05 2.48 -9.36
C ASN A 95 10.65 2.21 -7.91
N PHE A 96 9.64 1.39 -7.70
CA PHE A 96 9.23 0.96 -6.37
C PHE A 96 10.35 0.17 -5.66
N PHE A 97 10.94 -0.78 -6.36
CA PHE A 97 12.04 -1.58 -5.83
C PHE A 97 13.24 -0.69 -5.44
N THR A 98 13.56 0.28 -6.28
CA THR A 98 14.65 1.23 -6.03
C THR A 98 14.37 2.04 -4.75
N GLU A 99 13.14 2.54 -4.58
CA GLU A 99 12.76 3.29 -3.39
C GLU A 99 12.88 2.44 -2.13
N LEU A 100 12.39 1.21 -2.16
CA LEU A 100 12.51 0.30 -1.03
C LEU A 100 13.97 0.04 -0.67
N SER A 101 14.83 -0.08 -1.69
CA SER A 101 16.26 -0.29 -1.50
C SER A 101 16.93 0.93 -0.89
N GLN A 102 16.59 2.13 -1.37
CA GLN A 102 17.16 3.38 -0.86
C GLN A 102 16.85 3.61 0.61
N TYR A 103 15.66 3.23 1.05
CA TYR A 103 15.30 3.34 2.46
C TYR A 103 15.70 2.11 3.27
N GLN A 104 16.43 1.16 2.66
CA GLN A 104 16.89 -0.08 3.29
C GLN A 104 15.74 -0.93 3.86
N LEU A 105 14.56 -0.84 3.25
CA LEU A 105 13.38 -1.58 3.72
C LEU A 105 13.44 -3.06 3.35
N LEU A 106 14.14 -3.41 2.29
CA LEU A 106 14.28 -4.82 1.88
C LEU A 106 15.10 -5.62 2.91
N THR A 107 16.08 -5.00 3.54
CA THR A 107 16.88 -5.68 4.58
C THR A 107 16.07 -5.87 5.86
N ARG A 108 15.11 -4.98 6.14
CA ARG A 108 14.26 -5.07 7.31
C ARG A 108 13.37 -6.30 7.32
N VAL A 109 12.99 -6.78 6.13
CA VAL A 109 12.14 -7.96 5.98
C VAL A 109 12.93 -9.18 5.51
N LYS A 110 14.26 -9.08 5.50
CA LYS A 110 15.16 -10.16 5.09
C LYS A 110 14.90 -10.64 3.66
N TYR A 111 14.42 -9.73 2.80
CA TYR A 111 14.21 -10.04 1.41
C TYR A 111 15.54 -10.01 0.68
N ILE A 112 16.00 -11.18 0.21
CA ILE A 112 17.33 -11.35 -0.39
C ILE A 112 17.27 -11.61 -1.90
N ARG A 113 16.06 -11.70 -2.45
CA ARG A 113 15.88 -12.01 -3.86
C ARG A 113 16.03 -10.76 -4.73
N GLY A 114 16.27 -10.97 -6.01
CA GLY A 114 16.46 -9.87 -6.94
C GLY A 114 15.16 -9.28 -7.45
N PHE A 115 15.31 -8.34 -8.38
CA PHE A 115 14.19 -7.60 -8.94
C PHE A 115 13.18 -8.50 -9.67
N ASP A 116 13.65 -9.55 -10.35
CA ASP A 116 12.73 -10.43 -11.09
C ASP A 116 11.71 -11.08 -10.15
N ASP A 117 12.16 -11.56 -8.99
CA ASP A 117 11.26 -12.12 -7.99
C ASP A 117 10.34 -11.04 -7.41
N PHE A 118 10.87 -9.85 -7.19
CA PHE A 118 10.09 -8.72 -6.69
C PHE A 118 8.92 -8.39 -7.63
N CYS A 119 9.15 -8.40 -8.95
CA CYS A 119 8.11 -8.09 -9.92
C CYS A 119 6.89 -9.00 -9.79
N ASN A 120 7.08 -10.24 -9.41
CA ASN A 120 6.01 -11.21 -9.24
C ASN A 120 5.45 -11.24 -7.83
N ALA A 121 5.99 -10.42 -6.94
CA ALA A 121 5.64 -10.43 -5.52
C ALA A 121 4.90 -9.18 -5.06
N VAL A 122 4.54 -8.27 -5.98
CA VAL A 122 3.84 -7.04 -5.64
C VAL A 122 2.34 -7.25 -5.80
N GLU A 123 1.58 -6.94 -4.75
CA GLU A 123 0.12 -7.05 -4.75
C GLU A 123 -0.47 -5.75 -4.20
N GLY A 124 -1.79 -5.63 -4.27
CA GLY A 124 -2.47 -4.44 -3.80
C GLY A 124 -3.60 -4.75 -2.83
N ILE A 125 -3.84 -3.81 -1.93
CA ILE A 125 -4.94 -3.85 -0.97
C ILE A 125 -5.68 -2.52 -1.02
N LEU A 126 -7.01 -2.58 -1.19
CA LEU A 126 -7.88 -1.44 -1.01
C LEU A 126 -8.50 -1.52 0.37
N ALA A 127 -8.21 -0.54 1.23
CA ALA A 127 -8.74 -0.45 2.57
C ALA A 127 -9.80 0.65 2.64
N PHE A 128 -10.98 0.30 3.14
CA PHE A 128 -12.09 1.25 3.19
C PHE A 128 -13.12 0.77 4.21
N SER A 129 -14.15 1.59 4.46
CA SER A 129 -15.21 1.26 5.40
C SER A 129 -16.55 1.17 4.70
N GLY A 130 -17.60 0.88 5.46
CA GLY A 130 -18.97 0.82 4.96
C GLY A 130 -19.33 -0.57 4.48
N MET A 131 -19.16 -0.84 3.20
CA MET A 131 -19.51 -2.12 2.60
C MET A 131 -18.44 -2.56 1.62
N TRP A 132 -18.43 -3.86 1.30
CA TRP A 132 -17.53 -4.40 0.30
C TRP A 132 -17.71 -3.70 -1.04
N GLY A 133 -16.60 -3.50 -1.74
CA GLY A 133 -16.63 -3.05 -3.12
C GLY A 133 -16.92 -4.19 -4.08
N PRO A 134 -17.03 -3.89 -5.39
CA PRO A 134 -17.19 -4.92 -6.40
C PRO A 134 -15.96 -5.82 -6.46
N ASP A 135 -16.14 -7.04 -6.94
CA ASP A 135 -15.01 -7.95 -7.12
C ASP A 135 -13.99 -7.35 -8.08
N CYS A 136 -12.72 -7.49 -7.70
CA CYS A 136 -11.63 -6.95 -8.49
C CYS A 136 -10.38 -7.81 -8.28
N ASN A 137 -9.29 -7.45 -8.97
CA ASN A 137 -8.03 -8.19 -8.89
C ASN A 137 -7.19 -7.86 -7.63
N LEU A 138 -7.61 -6.89 -6.83
CA LEU A 138 -6.90 -6.52 -5.61
C LEU A 138 -7.61 -7.10 -4.39
N HIS A 139 -6.86 -7.23 -3.31
CA HIS A 139 -7.44 -7.56 -2.02
C HIS A 139 -8.27 -6.39 -1.50
N GLN A 140 -9.29 -6.70 -0.70
CA GLN A 140 -10.10 -5.69 -0.04
C GLN A 140 -9.98 -5.87 1.47
N LEU A 141 -9.79 -4.78 2.18
CA LEU A 141 -9.75 -4.74 3.64
C LEU A 141 -10.89 -3.83 4.11
N LEU A 142 -11.95 -4.45 4.63
CA LEU A 142 -13.10 -3.72 5.14
C LEU A 142 -12.85 -3.35 6.60
N VAL A 143 -12.43 -2.11 6.81
CA VAL A 143 -12.05 -1.60 8.13
C VAL A 143 -13.33 -1.23 8.91
N GLN A 144 -13.45 -1.76 10.12
CA GLN A 144 -14.63 -1.57 10.94
C GLN A 144 -14.44 -0.56 12.07
N ASP A 145 -13.20 -0.36 12.49
CA ASP A 145 -12.86 0.71 13.44
C ASP A 145 -11.37 1.10 13.31
N TRP A 146 -11.03 2.21 13.95
CA TRP A 146 -9.65 2.73 13.92
C TRP A 146 -8.69 1.91 14.77
N LYS A 147 -9.22 1.02 15.63
CA LYS A 147 -8.40 0.20 16.54
C LYS A 147 -7.84 -1.05 15.86
N GLY A 148 -8.27 -1.34 14.65
CA GLY A 148 -7.74 -2.44 13.87
C GLY A 148 -8.67 -3.64 13.73
N LYS A 149 -9.97 -3.45 13.91
CA LYS A 149 -10.95 -4.46 13.58
C LYS A 149 -11.30 -4.34 12.10
N ALA A 150 -11.10 -5.41 11.34
CA ALA A 150 -11.34 -5.40 9.91
C ALA A 150 -11.57 -6.82 9.38
N LEU A 151 -12.16 -6.89 8.20
CA LEU A 151 -12.36 -8.13 7.45
C LEU A 151 -11.53 -8.04 6.17
N PHE A 152 -10.90 -9.15 5.80
CA PHE A 152 -9.97 -9.20 4.67
C PHE A 152 -10.43 -10.24 3.66
N LYS A 153 -10.39 -9.89 2.37
CA LYS A 153 -10.66 -10.87 1.33
C LYS A 153 -9.84 -10.66 0.06
#